data_1ea4f8a11c205913acc7a132097d9571
#
_entry.id   1ea4f8a11c205913acc7a132097d9571
#
_cell.length_a   1.000
_cell.length_b   1.000
_cell.length_c   1.000
_cell.angle_alpha   90.00
_cell.angle_beta   90.00
_cell.angle_gamma   90.00
#
_symmetry.space_group_name_H-M   'P 1'
#
loop_
_entity.id
_entity.type
_entity.pdbx_description
1 polymer ?
#
loop_
_entity_poly.entity_id
_entity_poly.type
_entity_poly.pdbx_seq_one_letter_code
_entity_poly.pdbx_strand_id
1 'polypeptide(L)'
;RLAFDATTFENVTITGETEGKADRFVIPVNAKALRVTGINQIAGGLLNNVRLNGDLAVANGRLLSDNLKIRSDRITVTALLVGDINKGFYTTALNGKVDGFQVSSVGLFNVVADVDLETTRGRGYALVGTVKAQSTRLFSAGFQNFLGGQMFVNAGIRYGTDGVLQITRANVVSPLFRLNSGSGTYMTEGGRVVFSGRGYSNQYGPVLVGMTGTFASPVYRITATNPGFGVGMADVVGVVTLSRRGYAIAITGTTDYGPISGDVDVLAGNGPLTIDIMRGNFAGIGVTGRIRQAAAGPFIGTLTG
;
A
#
# COMPACT_ATOMS: atom_id res chain seq x y z
N ARG A 1 -18.64 -4.05 -25.81
CA ARG A 1 -17.45 -3.35 -25.31
C ARG A 1 -17.83 -1.91 -25.04
N LEU A 2 -17.61 -1.45 -23.81
CA LEU A 2 -17.74 -0.06 -23.40
C LEU A 2 -16.36 0.45 -23.01
N ALA A 3 -16.00 1.65 -23.45
CA ALA A 3 -14.72 2.26 -23.12
C ALA A 3 -14.97 3.67 -22.55
N PHE A 4 -14.31 3.97 -21.45
CA PHE A 4 -14.28 5.29 -20.83
C PHE A 4 -12.80 5.62 -20.56
N ASP A 5 -12.29 6.65 -21.25
CA ASP A 5 -10.90 7.02 -21.17
C ASP A 5 -9.99 5.78 -21.43
N ALA A 6 -9.01 5.53 -20.60
CA ALA A 6 -8.13 4.36 -20.70
C ALA A 6 -8.78 3.04 -20.20
N THR A 7 -10.01 3.09 -19.70
CA THR A 7 -10.71 1.92 -19.13
C THR A 7 -11.64 1.29 -20.12
N THR A 8 -11.52 -0.02 -20.35
CA THR A 8 -12.38 -0.80 -21.22
C THR A 8 -13.07 -1.90 -20.44
N PHE A 9 -14.38 -1.99 -20.63
CA PHE A 9 -15.23 -3.06 -20.12
C PHE A 9 -15.56 -4.02 -21.28
N GLU A 10 -15.24 -5.28 -21.13
CA GLU A 10 -15.46 -6.32 -22.14
C GLU A 10 -16.66 -7.20 -21.76
N ASN A 11 -17.41 -7.65 -22.78
CA ASN A 11 -18.62 -8.47 -22.60
C ASN A 11 -19.61 -7.84 -21.62
N VAL A 12 -19.97 -6.58 -21.88
CA VAL A 12 -20.91 -5.83 -21.06
C VAL A 12 -22.34 -6.21 -21.45
N THR A 13 -23.14 -6.56 -20.47
CA THR A 13 -24.61 -6.72 -20.59
C THR A 13 -25.25 -5.72 -19.65
N ILE A 14 -26.21 -4.95 -20.14
CA ILE A 14 -26.98 -3.99 -19.36
C ILE A 14 -28.44 -4.34 -19.57
N THR A 15 -29.19 -4.52 -18.49
CA THR A 15 -30.62 -4.77 -18.50
C THR A 15 -31.31 -3.83 -17.52
N GLY A 16 -32.50 -3.34 -17.87
CA GLY A 16 -33.31 -2.50 -17.01
C GLY A 16 -34.56 -2.07 -17.70
N GLU A 17 -35.65 -1.95 -16.95
CA GLU A 17 -36.88 -1.34 -17.36
C GLU A 17 -37.07 -0.05 -16.57
N THR A 18 -37.45 1.04 -17.25
CA THR A 18 -37.64 2.33 -16.60
C THR A 18 -39.05 2.48 -16.09
N GLU A 19 -39.23 2.82 -14.82
CA GLU A 19 -40.50 3.25 -14.26
C GLU A 19 -40.53 4.78 -14.16
N GLY A 20 -41.51 5.40 -14.85
CA GLY A 20 -41.72 6.86 -14.85
C GLY A 20 -43.00 7.24 -14.12
N LYS A 21 -42.88 8.23 -13.20
CA LYS A 21 -43.99 9.05 -12.68
C LYS A 21 -43.70 10.49 -13.13
N ALA A 22 -44.73 11.33 -13.27
CA ALA A 22 -44.69 12.62 -13.95
C ALA A 22 -43.50 13.54 -13.62
N ASP A 23 -42.86 13.38 -12.48
CA ASP A 23 -41.72 14.21 -11.97
C ASP A 23 -40.49 13.42 -11.54
N ARG A 24 -40.54 12.09 -11.60
CA ARG A 24 -39.45 11.21 -11.18
C ARG A 24 -39.35 9.98 -12.08
N PHE A 25 -38.12 9.74 -12.55
CA PHE A 25 -37.77 8.50 -13.24
C PHE A 25 -36.86 7.67 -12.37
N VAL A 26 -37.16 6.36 -12.26
CA VAL A 26 -36.30 5.37 -11.65
C VAL A 26 -35.75 4.49 -12.75
N ILE A 27 -34.46 4.37 -12.85
CA ILE A 27 -33.74 3.58 -13.83
C ILE A 27 -33.02 2.47 -13.06
N PRO A 28 -33.56 1.25 -13.03
CA PRO A 28 -32.83 0.13 -12.47
C PRO A 28 -31.60 -0.16 -13.33
N VAL A 29 -30.45 -0.24 -12.66
CA VAL A 29 -29.16 -0.52 -13.30
C VAL A 29 -28.76 -1.93 -12.94
N ASN A 30 -28.63 -2.78 -13.97
CA ASN A 30 -28.06 -4.10 -13.84
C ASN A 30 -27.05 -4.29 -14.97
N ALA A 31 -25.77 -4.16 -14.64
CA ALA A 31 -24.70 -4.28 -15.60
C ALA A 31 -23.69 -5.34 -15.15
N LYS A 32 -23.18 -6.09 -16.12
CA LYS A 32 -22.14 -7.10 -15.91
C LYS A 32 -21.04 -6.90 -16.93
N ALA A 33 -19.79 -6.94 -16.46
CA ALA A 33 -18.61 -6.98 -17.30
C ALA A 33 -17.72 -8.14 -16.87
N LEU A 34 -17.37 -9.04 -17.78
CA LEU A 34 -16.53 -10.20 -17.46
C LEU A 34 -15.10 -9.77 -17.22
N ARG A 35 -14.65 -8.75 -17.92
CA ARG A 35 -13.27 -8.25 -17.82
C ARG A 35 -13.24 -6.72 -17.91
N VAL A 36 -12.41 -6.12 -17.07
CA VAL A 36 -12.11 -4.68 -17.09
C VAL A 36 -10.62 -4.51 -17.32
N THR A 37 -10.23 -3.68 -18.27
CA THR A 37 -8.83 -3.32 -18.56
C THR A 37 -8.61 -1.82 -18.30
N GLY A 38 -7.38 -1.36 -18.25
CA GLY A 38 -7.03 0.00 -17.86
C GLY A 38 -6.94 0.12 -16.34
N ILE A 39 -7.99 0.64 -15.71
CA ILE A 39 -8.03 0.80 -14.25
C ILE A 39 -7.75 -0.52 -13.48
N ASN A 40 -8.00 -1.67 -14.10
CA ASN A 40 -7.76 -2.97 -13.48
C ASN A 40 -6.26 -3.22 -13.22
N GLN A 41 -5.34 -2.63 -13.97
CA GLN A 41 -3.91 -2.75 -13.69
C GLN A 41 -3.55 -2.03 -12.39
N ILE A 42 -4.14 -0.86 -12.14
CA ILE A 42 -3.98 -0.10 -10.90
C ILE A 42 -4.62 -0.85 -9.74
N ALA A 43 -5.75 -1.48 -9.98
CA ALA A 43 -6.46 -2.31 -9.00
C ALA A 43 -5.86 -3.71 -8.80
N GLY A 44 -4.65 -3.99 -9.31
CA GLY A 44 -3.96 -5.28 -9.14
C GLY A 44 -4.71 -6.48 -9.73
N GLY A 45 -5.48 -6.28 -10.81
CA GLY A 45 -6.23 -7.36 -11.47
C GLY A 45 -7.51 -7.78 -10.74
N LEU A 46 -8.01 -7.00 -9.79
CA LEU A 46 -9.15 -7.35 -8.94
C LEU A 46 -10.52 -7.16 -9.60
N LEU A 47 -10.60 -6.45 -10.74
CA LEU A 47 -11.83 -6.11 -11.44
C LEU A 47 -12.19 -7.17 -12.49
N ASN A 48 -12.38 -8.41 -12.07
CA ASN A 48 -12.92 -9.48 -12.90
C ASN A 48 -14.36 -9.79 -12.48
N ASN A 49 -15.21 -10.21 -13.42
CA ASN A 49 -16.62 -10.53 -13.18
C ASN A 49 -17.37 -9.38 -12.46
N VAL A 50 -17.13 -8.15 -12.90
CA VAL A 50 -17.74 -6.98 -12.28
C VAL A 50 -19.23 -6.96 -12.54
N ARG A 51 -20.01 -6.75 -11.47
CA ARG A 51 -21.47 -6.55 -11.51
C ARG A 51 -21.80 -5.23 -10.84
N LEU A 52 -22.62 -4.45 -11.49
CA LEU A 52 -23.19 -3.21 -10.96
C LEU A 52 -24.71 -3.41 -10.87
N ASN A 53 -25.25 -3.26 -9.68
CA ASN A 53 -26.68 -3.36 -9.42
C ASN A 53 -27.14 -2.18 -8.58
N GLY A 54 -28.36 -1.74 -8.78
CA GLY A 54 -28.99 -0.67 -7.99
C GLY A 54 -29.94 0.15 -8.86
N ASP A 55 -30.39 1.25 -8.31
CA ASP A 55 -31.35 2.13 -8.96
C ASP A 55 -30.80 3.54 -9.05
N LEU A 56 -31.04 4.21 -10.18
CA LEU A 56 -30.79 5.63 -10.37
C LEU A 56 -32.13 6.35 -10.44
N ALA A 57 -32.37 7.26 -9.53
CA ALA A 57 -33.54 8.13 -9.55
C ALA A 57 -33.16 9.49 -10.14
N VAL A 58 -33.90 9.94 -11.16
CA VAL A 58 -33.75 11.26 -11.75
C VAL A 58 -35.03 12.05 -11.45
N ALA A 59 -34.87 13.19 -10.79
CA ALA A 59 -35.97 14.10 -10.47
C ALA A 59 -35.47 15.54 -10.47
N ASN A 60 -36.17 16.45 -11.14
CA ASN A 60 -35.88 17.89 -11.13
C ASN A 60 -34.41 18.25 -11.45
N GLY A 61 -33.79 17.54 -12.44
CA GLY A 61 -32.39 17.74 -12.81
C GLY A 61 -31.38 17.20 -11.79
N ARG A 62 -31.82 16.44 -10.77
CA ARG A 62 -30.98 15.75 -9.80
C ARG A 62 -30.91 14.25 -10.10
N LEU A 63 -29.73 13.67 -9.92
CA LEU A 63 -29.47 12.25 -10.01
C LEU A 63 -29.17 11.73 -8.61
N LEU A 64 -29.89 10.72 -8.18
CA LEU A 64 -29.78 10.14 -6.83
C LEU A 64 -29.68 8.61 -6.92
N SER A 65 -28.86 8.03 -6.09
CA SER A 65 -28.88 6.59 -5.80
C SER A 65 -28.36 6.33 -4.39
N ASP A 66 -29.04 5.47 -3.67
CA ASP A 66 -28.69 5.05 -2.30
C ASP A 66 -28.33 3.56 -2.22
N ASN A 67 -28.41 2.84 -3.33
CA ASN A 67 -28.33 1.38 -3.34
C ASN A 67 -27.40 0.80 -4.41
N LEU A 68 -26.57 1.63 -5.06
CA LEU A 68 -25.62 1.12 -6.05
C LEU A 68 -24.60 0.18 -5.39
N LYS A 69 -24.50 -1.02 -5.93
CA LYS A 69 -23.54 -2.05 -5.48
C LYS A 69 -22.67 -2.50 -6.63
N ILE A 70 -21.37 -2.34 -6.46
CA ILE A 70 -20.36 -2.85 -7.38
C ILE A 70 -19.72 -4.06 -6.72
N ARG A 71 -19.71 -5.19 -7.40
CA ARG A 71 -19.11 -6.44 -6.93
C ARG A 71 -18.22 -7.02 -8.00
N SER A 72 -17.11 -7.57 -7.59
CA SER A 72 -16.26 -8.46 -8.39
C SER A 72 -15.92 -9.70 -7.56
N ASP A 73 -15.01 -10.55 -8.05
CA ASP A 73 -14.56 -11.73 -7.32
C ASP A 73 -13.94 -11.38 -5.94
N ARG A 74 -13.37 -10.20 -5.80
CA ARG A 74 -12.63 -9.76 -4.59
C ARG A 74 -13.04 -8.39 -4.07
N ILE A 75 -13.87 -7.65 -4.79
CA ILE A 75 -14.27 -6.29 -4.43
C ILE A 75 -15.77 -6.26 -4.18
N THR A 76 -16.14 -5.59 -3.12
CA THR A 76 -17.52 -5.19 -2.86
C THR A 76 -17.52 -3.72 -2.51
N VAL A 77 -18.27 -2.91 -3.25
CA VAL A 77 -18.43 -1.47 -2.99
C VAL A 77 -19.90 -1.14 -2.97
N THR A 78 -20.31 -0.34 -2.00
CA THR A 78 -21.61 0.34 -1.96
C THR A 78 -21.37 1.81 -2.27
N ALA A 79 -22.17 2.38 -3.15
CA ALA A 79 -22.05 3.76 -3.56
C ALA A 79 -23.38 4.50 -3.31
N LEU A 80 -23.27 5.66 -2.66
CA LEU A 80 -24.32 6.66 -2.55
C LEU A 80 -24.00 7.77 -3.53
N LEU A 81 -24.85 8.00 -4.50
CA LEU A 81 -24.63 9.01 -5.55
C LEU A 81 -25.63 10.15 -5.42
N VAL A 82 -25.11 11.36 -5.42
CA VAL A 82 -25.88 12.61 -5.53
C VAL A 82 -25.29 13.43 -6.66
N GLY A 83 -26.13 13.85 -7.61
CA GLY A 83 -25.69 14.65 -8.74
C GLY A 83 -26.66 15.80 -9.06
N ASP A 84 -26.14 16.86 -9.62
CA ASP A 84 -26.90 17.95 -10.26
C ASP A 84 -26.52 17.93 -11.75
N ILE A 85 -27.44 17.42 -12.56
CA ILE A 85 -27.22 17.24 -14.01
C ILE A 85 -27.02 18.58 -14.69
N ASN A 86 -27.73 19.61 -14.26
CA ASN A 86 -27.68 20.93 -14.85
C ASN A 86 -26.34 21.63 -14.60
N LYS A 87 -25.78 21.41 -13.40
CA LYS A 87 -24.49 21.99 -12.99
C LYS A 87 -23.31 21.08 -13.36
N GLY A 88 -23.54 19.83 -13.72
CA GLY A 88 -22.50 18.84 -13.99
C GLY A 88 -21.65 18.54 -12.74
N PHE A 89 -22.27 18.58 -11.56
CA PHE A 89 -21.65 18.28 -10.30
C PHE A 89 -22.15 16.93 -9.80
N TYR A 90 -21.23 16.05 -9.39
CA TYR A 90 -21.53 14.74 -8.85
C TYR A 90 -20.66 14.48 -7.64
N THR A 91 -21.26 13.96 -6.59
CA THR A 91 -20.54 13.41 -5.43
C THR A 91 -21.02 11.99 -5.16
N THR A 92 -20.10 11.15 -4.76
CA THR A 92 -20.39 9.74 -4.48
C THR A 92 -19.64 9.31 -3.23
N ALA A 93 -20.36 8.90 -2.19
CA ALA A 93 -19.75 8.24 -1.05
C ALA A 93 -19.58 6.75 -1.39
N LEU A 94 -18.36 6.27 -1.32
CA LEU A 94 -17.97 4.89 -1.65
C LEU A 94 -17.50 4.18 -0.40
N ASN A 95 -18.21 3.13 0.02
CA ASN A 95 -17.76 2.24 1.07
C ASN A 95 -17.38 0.90 0.44
N GLY A 96 -16.11 0.56 0.48
CA GLY A 96 -15.55 -0.56 -0.27
C GLY A 96 -14.76 -1.53 0.58
N LYS A 97 -14.80 -2.80 0.18
CA LYS A 97 -13.97 -3.87 0.72
C LYS A 97 -13.26 -4.60 -0.41
N VAL A 98 -11.98 -4.86 -0.21
CA VAL A 98 -11.14 -5.63 -1.13
C VAL A 98 -10.49 -6.77 -0.35
N ASP A 99 -10.71 -8.00 -0.79
CA ASP A 99 -10.10 -9.18 -0.19
C ASP A 99 -8.87 -9.61 -1.01
N GLY A 100 -7.76 -9.83 -0.34
CA GLY A 100 -6.51 -10.32 -0.93
C GLY A 100 -5.86 -9.33 -1.91
N PHE A 101 -5.88 -8.03 -1.62
CA PHE A 101 -5.12 -7.04 -2.38
C PHE A 101 -3.62 -7.32 -2.26
N GLN A 102 -2.95 -7.48 -3.38
CA GLN A 102 -1.53 -7.78 -3.40
C GLN A 102 -0.70 -6.51 -3.54
N VAL A 103 0.15 -6.26 -2.56
CA VAL A 103 1.24 -5.28 -2.66
C VAL A 103 2.51 -6.04 -2.98
N SER A 104 3.07 -5.83 -4.18
CA SER A 104 4.29 -6.50 -4.65
C SER A 104 5.40 -6.34 -3.62
N SER A 105 6.18 -7.41 -3.40
CA SER A 105 7.29 -7.49 -2.43
C SER A 105 6.92 -7.36 -0.95
N VAL A 106 5.67 -7.01 -0.61
CA VAL A 106 5.24 -6.81 0.77
C VAL A 106 4.33 -7.95 1.24
N GLY A 107 3.15 -8.11 0.61
CA GLY A 107 2.20 -9.12 1.06
C GLY A 107 0.82 -9.03 0.44
N LEU A 108 -0.11 -9.79 1.01
CA LEU A 108 -1.54 -9.77 0.73
C LEU A 108 -2.28 -9.07 1.86
N PHE A 109 -3.28 -8.27 1.52
CA PHE A 109 -4.03 -7.45 2.45
C PHE A 109 -5.53 -7.55 2.21
N ASN A 110 -6.30 -7.55 3.27
CA ASN A 110 -7.71 -7.19 3.23
C ASN A 110 -7.81 -5.68 3.48
N VAL A 111 -8.52 -4.97 2.61
CA VAL A 111 -8.61 -3.52 2.60
C VAL A 111 -10.07 -3.10 2.74
N VAL A 112 -10.32 -2.13 3.60
CA VAL A 112 -11.60 -1.41 3.71
C VAL A 112 -11.32 0.05 3.40
N ALA A 113 -12.11 0.63 2.52
CA ALA A 113 -12.01 2.00 2.10
C ALA A 113 -13.35 2.72 2.32
N ASP A 114 -13.28 3.91 2.84
CA ASP A 114 -14.39 4.84 2.98
C ASP A 114 -13.94 6.15 2.34
N VAL A 115 -14.42 6.41 1.13
CA VAL A 115 -13.94 7.48 0.26
C VAL A 115 -15.08 8.19 -0.44
N ASP A 116 -14.96 9.49 -0.56
CA ASP A 116 -15.85 10.33 -1.36
C ASP A 116 -15.22 10.58 -2.73
N LEU A 117 -16.00 10.41 -3.78
CA LEU A 117 -15.67 10.84 -5.13
C LEU A 117 -16.41 12.14 -5.42
N GLU A 118 -15.68 13.19 -5.67
CA GLU A 118 -16.21 14.48 -6.07
C GLU A 118 -15.80 14.81 -7.51
N THR A 119 -16.76 15.26 -8.31
CA THR A 119 -16.51 15.76 -9.65
C THR A 119 -16.90 17.23 -9.72
N THR A 120 -16.06 18.05 -10.33
CA THR A 120 -16.33 19.47 -10.50
C THR A 120 -16.19 19.83 -11.99
N ARG A 121 -17.18 20.57 -12.52
CA ARG A 121 -17.21 20.99 -13.92
C ARG A 121 -15.89 21.65 -14.32
N GLY A 122 -15.20 21.07 -15.32
CA GLY A 122 -13.93 21.57 -15.85
C GLY A 122 -12.70 21.37 -14.97
N ARG A 123 -12.80 20.67 -13.82
CA ARG A 123 -11.69 20.43 -12.89
C ARG A 123 -11.37 18.95 -12.63
N GLY A 124 -12.07 18.05 -13.33
CA GLY A 124 -11.88 16.62 -13.17
C GLY A 124 -12.55 16.07 -11.91
N TYR A 125 -11.93 15.08 -11.27
CA TYR A 125 -12.43 14.41 -10.09
C TYR A 125 -11.39 14.34 -8.97
N ALA A 126 -11.85 14.13 -7.74
CA ALA A 126 -11.02 13.79 -6.59
C ALA A 126 -11.67 12.67 -5.77
N LEU A 127 -10.89 11.68 -5.42
CA LEU A 127 -11.21 10.67 -4.40
C LEU A 127 -10.53 11.08 -3.10
N VAL A 128 -11.29 11.25 -2.03
CA VAL A 128 -10.78 11.67 -0.72
C VAL A 128 -11.39 10.80 0.37
N GLY A 129 -10.60 10.27 1.27
CA GLY A 129 -11.14 9.45 2.36
C GLY A 129 -10.10 8.72 3.17
N THR A 130 -10.50 7.61 3.74
CA THR A 130 -9.67 6.76 4.59
C THR A 130 -9.61 5.33 4.08
N VAL A 131 -8.46 4.71 4.28
CA VAL A 131 -8.22 3.30 3.96
C VAL A 131 -7.68 2.60 5.19
N LYS A 132 -8.25 1.44 5.51
CA LYS A 132 -7.76 0.52 6.54
C LYS A 132 -7.36 -0.78 5.86
N ALA A 133 -6.19 -1.28 6.17
CA ALA A 133 -5.72 -2.54 5.61
C ALA A 133 -5.16 -3.45 6.72
N GLN A 134 -5.37 -4.74 6.56
CA GLN A 134 -4.80 -5.78 7.42
C GLN A 134 -4.06 -6.78 6.56
N SER A 135 -2.81 -7.06 6.89
CA SER A 135 -2.05 -8.10 6.19
C SER A 135 -2.61 -9.48 6.52
N THR A 136 -2.87 -10.29 5.49
CA THR A 136 -3.22 -11.71 5.62
C THR A 136 -1.99 -12.58 5.43
N ARG A 137 -1.03 -12.12 4.65
CA ARG A 137 0.24 -12.79 4.40
C ARG A 137 1.32 -11.76 4.07
N LEU A 138 2.46 -11.84 4.72
CA LEU A 138 3.68 -11.12 4.35
C LEU A 138 4.59 -12.05 3.55
N PHE A 139 5.22 -11.55 2.49
CA PHE A 139 6.02 -12.38 1.57
C PHE A 139 7.45 -12.59 2.05
N SER A 140 7.96 -11.66 2.84
CA SER A 140 9.34 -11.68 3.32
C SER A 140 9.43 -12.13 4.78
N ALA A 141 10.27 -13.12 5.07
CA ALA A 141 10.58 -13.54 6.44
C ALA A 141 11.22 -12.39 7.25
N GLY A 142 12.05 -11.55 6.62
CA GLY A 142 12.62 -10.36 7.26
C GLY A 142 11.56 -9.37 7.70
N PHE A 143 10.54 -9.13 6.86
CA PHE A 143 9.40 -8.30 7.23
C PHE A 143 8.57 -8.92 8.36
N GLN A 144 8.33 -10.23 8.31
CA GLN A 144 7.62 -10.94 9.38
C GLN A 144 8.35 -10.81 10.71
N ASN A 145 9.66 -11.01 10.73
CA ASN A 145 10.47 -10.91 11.94
C ASN A 145 10.51 -9.45 12.46
N PHE A 146 10.66 -8.47 11.59
CA PHE A 146 10.68 -7.06 11.96
C PHE A 146 9.32 -6.59 12.53
N LEU A 147 8.23 -7.02 11.95
CA LEU A 147 6.88 -6.65 12.38
C LEU A 147 6.35 -7.52 13.52
N GLY A 148 6.87 -8.75 13.66
CA GLY A 148 6.44 -9.73 14.65
C GLY A 148 5.10 -10.37 14.35
N GLY A 149 4.57 -10.23 13.14
CA GLY A 149 3.29 -10.81 12.75
C GLY A 149 2.44 -9.93 11.85
N GLN A 150 1.14 -10.01 12.05
CA GLN A 150 0.18 -9.25 11.25
C GLN A 150 0.35 -7.73 11.43
N MET A 151 0.14 -7.02 10.34
CA MET A 151 0.23 -5.57 10.26
C MET A 151 -1.15 -4.98 9.96
N PHE A 152 -1.50 -3.93 10.71
CA PHE A 152 -2.67 -3.10 10.48
C PHE A 152 -2.22 -1.72 10.00
N VAL A 153 -2.83 -1.22 8.95
CA VAL A 153 -2.57 0.08 8.36
C VAL A 153 -3.84 0.91 8.37
N ASN A 154 -3.72 2.17 8.72
CA ASN A 154 -4.78 3.16 8.57
C ASN A 154 -4.17 4.41 7.95
N ALA A 155 -4.78 4.96 6.91
CA ALA A 155 -4.27 6.14 6.23
C ALA A 155 -5.40 6.99 5.65
N GLY A 156 -5.21 8.30 5.63
CA GLY A 156 -5.97 9.19 4.78
C GLY A 156 -5.41 9.14 3.36
N ILE A 157 -6.29 9.18 2.37
CA ILE A 157 -5.91 9.19 0.96
C ILE A 157 -6.58 10.34 0.22
N ARG A 158 -5.91 10.85 -0.79
CA ARG A 158 -6.46 11.73 -1.82
C ARG A 158 -5.89 11.32 -3.18
N TYR A 159 -6.74 11.08 -4.15
CA TYR A 159 -6.36 10.77 -5.52
C TYR A 159 -7.15 11.66 -6.48
N GLY A 160 -6.49 12.31 -7.41
CA GLY A 160 -7.10 13.21 -8.37
C GLY A 160 -6.73 12.90 -9.82
N THR A 161 -7.20 13.74 -10.72
CA THR A 161 -6.91 13.67 -12.17
C THR A 161 -5.44 13.90 -12.52
N ASP A 162 -4.64 14.38 -11.58
CA ASP A 162 -3.19 14.48 -11.68
C ASP A 162 -2.45 13.13 -11.65
N GLY A 163 -3.20 12.04 -11.41
CA GLY A 163 -2.64 10.70 -11.30
C GLY A 163 -1.78 10.48 -10.05
N VAL A 164 -1.85 11.38 -9.07
CA VAL A 164 -1.09 11.29 -7.82
C VAL A 164 -1.99 10.84 -6.68
N LEU A 165 -1.67 9.67 -6.10
CA LEU A 165 -2.25 9.25 -4.84
C LEU A 165 -1.43 9.84 -3.69
N GLN A 166 -2.02 10.75 -2.95
CA GLN A 166 -1.46 11.30 -1.72
C GLN A 166 -1.88 10.44 -0.53
N ILE A 167 -0.93 10.10 0.32
CA ILE A 167 -1.12 9.35 1.55
C ILE A 167 -0.84 10.28 2.72
N THR A 168 -1.79 10.42 3.61
CA THR A 168 -1.67 11.31 4.76
C THR A 168 -2.01 10.57 6.05
N ARG A 169 -1.43 11.00 7.16
CA ARG A 169 -1.73 10.44 8.49
C ARG A 169 -1.64 8.91 8.53
N ALA A 170 -0.71 8.34 7.77
CA ALA A 170 -0.51 6.90 7.77
C ALA A 170 -0.05 6.43 9.15
N ASN A 171 -0.71 5.42 9.65
CA ASN A 171 -0.40 4.74 10.89
C ASN A 171 -0.27 3.24 10.61
N VAL A 172 0.74 2.60 11.19
CA VAL A 172 0.93 1.15 11.09
C VAL A 172 1.07 0.59 12.50
N VAL A 173 0.39 -0.50 12.78
CA VAL A 173 0.48 -1.20 14.05
C VAL A 173 0.76 -2.68 13.78
N SER A 174 1.78 -3.20 14.44
CA SER A 174 2.10 -4.62 14.47
C SER A 174 2.69 -4.98 15.84
N PRO A 175 2.89 -6.28 16.17
CA PRO A 175 3.38 -6.68 17.51
C PRO A 175 4.73 -6.05 17.90
N LEU A 176 5.66 -5.90 16.97
CA LEU A 176 7.02 -5.41 17.23
C LEU A 176 7.33 -4.02 16.65
N PHE A 177 6.40 -3.45 15.88
CA PHE A 177 6.62 -2.17 15.21
C PHE A 177 5.35 -1.31 15.18
N ARG A 178 5.51 -0.02 15.39
CA ARG A 178 4.47 1.01 15.21
C ARG A 178 5.00 2.17 14.40
N LEU A 179 4.25 2.57 13.37
CA LEU A 179 4.42 3.85 12.69
C LEU A 179 3.34 4.80 13.22
N ASN A 180 3.75 5.84 13.93
CA ASN A 180 2.79 6.76 14.57
C ASN A 180 2.30 7.84 13.61
N SER A 181 3.13 8.20 12.64
CA SER A 181 2.79 9.16 11.61
C SER A 181 3.60 8.89 10.34
N GLY A 182 2.92 8.90 9.23
CA GLY A 182 3.55 8.78 7.92
C GLY A 182 2.78 9.55 6.86
N SER A 183 3.47 9.94 5.82
CA SER A 183 2.90 10.57 4.64
C SER A 183 3.72 10.25 3.41
N GLY A 184 3.09 10.36 2.25
CA GLY A 184 3.78 10.07 1.01
C GLY A 184 2.91 10.29 -0.21
N THR A 185 3.48 9.96 -1.36
CA THR A 185 2.82 10.04 -2.65
C THR A 185 3.12 8.78 -3.46
N TYR A 186 2.16 8.38 -4.27
CA TYR A 186 2.33 7.37 -5.30
C TYR A 186 1.86 7.95 -6.63
N MET A 187 2.75 7.99 -7.60
CA MET A 187 2.43 8.42 -8.97
C MET A 187 2.00 7.19 -9.76
N THR A 188 0.76 7.17 -10.27
CA THR A 188 0.25 6.05 -11.07
C THR A 188 0.99 5.90 -12.39
N GLU A 189 1.42 7.01 -12.96
CA GLU A 189 2.35 7.01 -14.09
C GLU A 189 3.77 6.74 -13.59
N GLY A 190 4.41 5.70 -14.11
CA GLY A 190 5.76 5.27 -13.73
C GLY A 190 5.87 4.54 -12.39
N GLY A 191 4.78 4.44 -11.62
CA GLY A 191 4.72 3.67 -10.36
C GLY A 191 5.63 4.19 -9.24
N ARG A 192 6.02 5.45 -9.27
CA ARG A 192 6.96 6.03 -8.31
C ARG A 192 6.30 6.25 -6.95
N VAL A 193 6.97 5.79 -5.91
CA VAL A 193 6.59 5.97 -4.50
C VAL A 193 7.59 6.87 -3.81
N VAL A 194 7.09 7.78 -2.99
CA VAL A 194 7.86 8.51 -1.98
C VAL A 194 7.06 8.48 -0.69
N PHE A 195 7.62 7.94 0.37
CA PHE A 195 6.96 7.84 1.67
C PHE A 195 7.96 8.12 2.78
N SER A 196 7.51 8.74 3.85
CA SER A 196 8.28 8.94 5.07
C SER A 196 7.38 8.85 6.29
N GLY A 197 7.96 8.42 7.41
CA GLY A 197 7.23 8.34 8.66
C GLY A 197 8.13 8.16 9.87
N ARG A 198 7.52 8.34 11.05
CA ARG A 198 8.15 8.18 12.36
C ARG A 198 7.45 7.08 13.12
N GLY A 199 8.23 6.23 13.76
CA GLY A 199 7.69 5.09 14.48
C GLY A 199 8.58 4.65 15.62
N TYR A 200 8.26 3.47 16.12
CA TYR A 200 8.97 2.79 17.19
C TYR A 200 9.03 1.30 16.89
N SER A 201 10.20 0.73 17.03
CA SER A 201 10.43 -0.70 16.99
C SER A 201 10.81 -1.19 18.39
N ASN A 202 10.24 -2.31 18.82
CA ASN A 202 10.62 -2.91 20.11
C ASN A 202 12.10 -3.33 20.14
N GLN A 203 12.68 -3.62 18.98
CA GLN A 203 14.07 -4.03 18.86
C GLN A 203 15.01 -2.83 18.71
N TYR A 204 14.61 -1.77 18.01
CA TYR A 204 15.50 -0.68 17.59
C TYR A 204 15.15 0.68 18.21
N GLY A 205 14.12 0.75 19.07
CA GLY A 205 13.65 2.00 19.67
C GLY A 205 12.97 2.94 18.65
N PRO A 206 13.11 4.27 18.84
CA PRO A 206 12.57 5.25 17.90
C PRO A 206 13.23 5.10 16.52
N VAL A 207 12.40 5.09 15.46
CA VAL A 207 12.86 4.94 14.08
C VAL A 207 12.23 5.97 13.15
N LEU A 208 13.01 6.39 12.14
CA LEU A 208 12.50 7.08 10.96
C LEU A 208 12.51 6.08 9.80
N VAL A 209 11.42 6.03 9.06
CA VAL A 209 11.28 5.14 7.91
C VAL A 209 11.05 5.99 6.67
N GLY A 210 11.82 5.76 5.63
CA GLY A 210 11.63 6.32 4.31
C GLY A 210 11.50 5.21 3.26
N MET A 211 10.72 5.44 2.22
CA MET A 211 10.65 4.59 1.05
C MET A 211 10.66 5.46 -0.20
N THR A 212 11.45 5.08 -1.18
CA THR A 212 11.50 5.70 -2.51
C THR A 212 11.59 4.61 -3.58
N GLY A 213 11.49 5.00 -4.85
CA GLY A 213 11.56 4.06 -5.98
C GLY A 213 10.17 3.63 -6.45
N THR A 214 10.00 2.36 -6.81
CA THR A 214 8.73 1.76 -7.23
C THR A 214 8.41 0.56 -6.34
N PHE A 215 7.17 0.06 -6.37
CA PHE A 215 6.83 -1.18 -5.64
C PHE A 215 7.60 -2.41 -6.14
N ALA A 216 8.06 -2.40 -7.40
CA ALA A 216 8.89 -3.48 -7.94
C ALA A 216 10.37 -3.35 -7.53
N SER A 217 10.84 -2.12 -7.29
CA SER A 217 12.23 -1.83 -6.92
C SER A 217 12.26 -0.75 -5.82
N PRO A 218 11.78 -1.08 -4.62
CA PRO A 218 11.76 -0.13 -3.50
C PRO A 218 13.16 0.05 -2.91
N VAL A 219 13.43 1.27 -2.45
CA VAL A 219 14.57 1.60 -1.61
C VAL A 219 14.02 2.06 -0.27
N TYR A 220 14.32 1.32 0.78
CA TYR A 220 13.95 1.69 2.14
C TYR A 220 15.14 2.34 2.84
N ARG A 221 14.88 3.40 3.57
CA ARG A 221 15.83 4.03 4.47
C ARG A 221 15.25 3.99 5.89
N ILE A 222 15.98 3.35 6.79
CA ILE A 222 15.60 3.23 8.20
C ILE A 222 16.69 3.90 9.02
N THR A 223 16.31 4.83 9.88
CA THR A 223 17.23 5.46 10.83
C THR A 223 16.76 5.11 12.23
N ALA A 224 17.64 4.51 13.03
CA ALA A 224 17.40 4.21 14.44
C ALA A 224 18.32 5.08 15.29
N THR A 225 17.76 5.89 16.17
CA THR A 225 18.50 6.87 16.96
C THR A 225 19.37 6.21 18.02
N ASN A 226 18.85 5.14 18.63
CA ASN A 226 19.59 4.39 19.67
C ASN A 226 19.14 2.90 19.65
N PRO A 227 19.61 2.09 18.72
CA PRO A 227 19.07 0.74 18.50
C PRO A 227 19.44 -0.31 19.56
N GLY A 228 20.29 0.01 20.53
CA GLY A 228 20.45 -0.79 21.73
C GLY A 228 20.98 -2.23 21.55
N PHE A 229 21.82 -2.53 20.58
CA PHE A 229 22.37 -3.86 20.31
C PHE A 229 23.38 -4.39 21.36
N GLY A 230 23.29 -3.92 22.61
CA GLY A 230 24.24 -4.29 23.67
C GLY A 230 25.58 -3.53 23.61
N VAL A 231 25.73 -2.64 22.65
CA VAL A 231 26.80 -1.66 22.50
C VAL A 231 26.11 -0.30 22.33
N GLY A 232 26.63 0.74 22.94
CA GLY A 232 26.11 2.09 22.71
C GLY A 232 26.23 2.40 21.21
N MET A 233 25.10 2.49 20.54
CA MET A 233 25.00 2.84 19.12
C MET A 233 24.14 4.08 18.96
N ALA A 234 24.52 4.97 18.06
CA ALA A 234 23.77 6.17 17.74
C ALA A 234 23.68 6.37 16.23
N ASP A 235 22.53 6.95 15.81
CA ASP A 235 22.30 7.40 14.43
C ASP A 235 22.55 6.32 13.36
N VAL A 236 22.14 5.09 13.67
CA VAL A 236 22.29 3.97 12.75
C VAL A 236 21.32 4.14 11.60
N VAL A 237 21.86 4.21 10.39
CA VAL A 237 21.12 4.33 9.14
C VAL A 237 21.32 3.05 8.34
N GLY A 238 20.23 2.39 7.98
CA GLY A 238 20.20 1.28 7.04
C GLY A 238 19.49 1.70 5.75
N VAL A 239 20.17 1.51 4.62
CA VAL A 239 19.56 1.63 3.29
C VAL A 239 19.37 0.24 2.74
N VAL A 240 18.10 -0.18 2.57
CA VAL A 240 17.72 -1.53 2.16
C VAL A 240 17.22 -1.48 0.72
N THR A 241 17.78 -2.33 -0.12
CA THR A 241 17.36 -2.53 -1.51
C THR A 241 17.07 -4.01 -1.76
N LEU A 242 16.23 -4.30 -2.75
CA LEU A 242 16.03 -5.67 -3.20
C LEU A 242 17.26 -6.15 -3.98
N SER A 243 17.71 -7.37 -3.72
CA SER A 243 18.73 -8.05 -4.47
C SER A 243 18.17 -9.36 -5.07
N ARG A 244 18.90 -9.98 -6.00
CA ARG A 244 18.52 -11.29 -6.56
C ARG A 244 18.45 -12.40 -5.51
N ARG A 245 19.15 -12.25 -4.39
CA ARG A 245 19.30 -13.24 -3.32
C ARG A 245 18.53 -12.89 -2.06
N GLY A 246 17.87 -11.73 -2.02
CA GLY A 246 17.13 -11.22 -0.86
C GLY A 246 17.21 -9.71 -0.75
N TYR A 247 17.90 -9.20 0.26
CA TYR A 247 18.05 -7.77 0.50
C TYR A 247 19.54 -7.41 0.62
N ALA A 248 19.94 -6.35 -0.08
CA ALA A 248 21.22 -5.69 0.15
C ALA A 248 20.99 -4.50 1.09
N ILE A 249 21.78 -4.40 2.14
CA ILE A 249 21.68 -3.37 3.17
C ILE A 249 23.03 -2.67 3.31
N ALA A 250 23.05 -1.37 3.05
CA ALA A 250 24.18 -0.52 3.41
C ALA A 250 23.89 0.10 4.79
N ILE A 251 24.78 -0.08 5.75
CA ILE A 251 24.65 0.38 7.14
C ILE A 251 25.73 1.41 7.44
N THR A 252 25.35 2.47 8.15
CA THR A 252 26.29 3.44 8.75
C THR A 252 25.79 3.85 10.13
N GLY A 253 26.68 4.24 11.01
CA GLY A 253 26.33 4.69 12.36
C GLY A 253 27.56 4.98 13.19
N THR A 254 27.35 5.26 14.47
CA THR A 254 28.41 5.45 15.45
C THR A 254 28.22 4.52 16.64
N THR A 255 29.29 4.15 17.30
CA THR A 255 29.30 3.39 18.56
C THR A 255 30.18 4.09 19.57
N ASP A 256 30.11 3.64 20.83
CA ASP A 256 31.03 4.12 21.89
C ASP A 256 32.50 3.88 21.53
N TYR A 257 32.79 2.95 20.61
CA TYR A 257 34.16 2.60 20.19
C TYR A 257 34.58 3.27 18.88
N GLY A 258 33.68 3.94 18.19
CA GLY A 258 33.93 4.61 16.91
C GLY A 258 32.87 4.37 15.84
N PRO A 259 33.13 4.85 14.61
CA PRO A 259 32.16 4.72 13.52
C PRO A 259 31.99 3.26 13.09
N ILE A 260 30.77 2.94 12.64
CA ILE A 260 30.45 1.66 11.97
C ILE A 260 29.96 1.92 10.56
N SER A 261 30.34 1.05 9.64
CA SER A 261 29.78 1.00 8.30
C SER A 261 29.83 -0.43 7.75
N GLY A 262 28.95 -0.76 6.81
CA GLY A 262 29.01 -2.06 6.17
C GLY A 262 28.00 -2.21 5.05
N ASP A 263 28.36 -3.11 4.13
CA ASP A 263 27.46 -3.63 3.10
C ASP A 263 27.19 -5.11 3.42
N VAL A 264 25.93 -5.44 3.62
CA VAL A 264 25.51 -6.80 3.96
C VAL A 264 24.42 -7.28 3.02
N ASP A 265 24.46 -8.55 2.67
CA ASP A 265 23.38 -9.24 1.97
C ASP A 265 22.60 -10.11 2.95
N VAL A 266 21.32 -9.84 3.08
CA VAL A 266 20.38 -10.69 3.83
C VAL A 266 19.75 -11.66 2.84
N LEU A 267 20.04 -12.95 3.01
CA LEU A 267 19.60 -13.97 2.07
C LEU A 267 18.15 -14.37 2.36
N ALA A 268 17.30 -14.28 1.34
CA ALA A 268 15.93 -14.75 1.39
C ALA A 268 15.90 -16.28 1.18
N GLY A 269 15.09 -16.99 1.95
CA GLY A 269 14.89 -18.44 1.80
C GLY A 269 13.99 -18.98 2.91
N ASN A 270 13.60 -20.27 2.78
CA ASN A 270 12.83 -20.96 3.81
C ASN A 270 13.70 -21.47 4.98
N GLY A 271 15.00 -21.20 4.93
CA GLY A 271 15.98 -21.56 5.95
C GLY A 271 16.19 -20.47 7.01
N PRO A 272 17.13 -20.69 7.94
CA PRO A 272 17.47 -19.67 8.93
C PRO A 272 18.01 -18.41 8.28
N LEU A 273 17.70 -17.24 8.88
CA LEU A 273 18.16 -15.93 8.41
C LEU A 273 19.69 -15.97 8.28
N THR A 274 20.18 -15.72 7.08
CA THR A 274 21.62 -15.72 6.76
C THR A 274 22.00 -14.33 6.28
N ILE A 275 23.11 -13.82 6.83
CA ILE A 275 23.64 -12.49 6.51
C ILE A 275 25.09 -12.67 6.05
N ASP A 276 25.38 -12.24 4.84
CA ASP A 276 26.72 -12.14 4.28
C ASP A 276 27.23 -10.73 4.50
N ILE A 277 28.27 -10.54 5.27
CA ILE A 277 28.98 -9.27 5.47
C ILE A 277 30.02 -9.15 4.37
N MET A 278 29.69 -8.38 3.32
CA MET A 278 30.55 -8.21 2.16
C MET A 278 31.71 -7.27 2.47
N ARG A 279 31.43 -6.21 3.19
CA ARG A 279 32.38 -5.23 3.70
C ARG A 279 31.82 -4.68 4.99
N GLY A 280 32.61 -4.68 6.04
CA GLY A 280 32.27 -4.08 7.31
C GLY A 280 33.47 -3.29 7.85
N ASN A 281 33.19 -2.23 8.56
CA ASN A 281 34.15 -1.52 9.39
C ASN A 281 33.52 -1.30 10.76
N PHE A 282 34.16 -1.72 11.80
CA PHE A 282 33.76 -1.50 13.18
C PHE A 282 34.91 -0.83 13.90
N ALA A 283 34.75 0.45 14.19
CA ALA A 283 35.75 1.27 14.90
C ALA A 283 37.16 1.21 14.28
N GLY A 284 37.26 1.17 12.94
CA GLY A 284 38.52 1.08 12.21
C GLY A 284 38.97 -0.35 11.86
N ILE A 285 38.32 -1.38 12.39
CA ILE A 285 38.62 -2.78 12.08
C ILE A 285 37.75 -3.24 10.92
N GLY A 286 38.37 -3.72 9.84
CA GLY A 286 37.68 -4.31 8.71
C GLY A 286 37.09 -5.67 9.11
N VAL A 287 35.84 -5.97 8.72
CA VAL A 287 35.19 -7.23 9.04
C VAL A 287 34.47 -7.77 7.80
N THR A 288 34.66 -9.04 7.50
CA THR A 288 33.92 -9.78 6.48
C THR A 288 33.48 -11.13 7.02
N GLY A 289 32.47 -11.75 6.42
CA GLY A 289 32.09 -13.10 6.80
C GLY A 289 30.62 -13.42 6.62
N ARG A 290 30.22 -14.54 7.17
CA ARG A 290 28.83 -15.03 7.12
C ARG A 290 28.36 -15.39 8.51
N ILE A 291 27.18 -14.87 8.87
CA ILE A 291 26.48 -15.22 10.09
C ILE A 291 25.09 -15.79 9.75
N ARG A 292 24.62 -16.70 10.56
CA ARG A 292 23.32 -17.36 10.41
C ARG A 292 22.63 -17.44 11.76
N GLN A 293 21.37 -17.13 11.80
CA GLN A 293 20.56 -17.27 13.01
C GLN A 293 20.27 -18.74 13.25
N ALA A 294 20.58 -19.27 14.43
CA ALA A 294 20.11 -20.57 14.87
C ALA A 294 18.60 -20.56 15.12
N ALA A 295 17.91 -21.70 15.01
CA ALA A 295 16.44 -21.79 14.93
C ALA A 295 15.64 -21.02 16.01
N ALA A 296 16.20 -20.74 17.16
CA ALA A 296 15.62 -19.90 18.23
C ALA A 296 16.70 -19.21 19.07
N GLY A 297 17.87 -18.95 18.49
CA GLY A 297 19.04 -18.54 19.25
C GLY A 297 19.84 -17.40 18.61
N PRO A 298 21.05 -17.16 19.14
CA PRO A 298 21.93 -16.14 18.64
C PRO A 298 22.41 -16.42 17.22
N PHE A 299 22.98 -15.41 16.57
CA PHE A 299 23.70 -15.60 15.33
C PHE A 299 24.98 -16.37 15.57
N ILE A 300 25.27 -17.35 14.72
CA ILE A 300 26.51 -18.12 14.66
C ILE A 300 27.13 -17.98 13.29
N GLY A 301 28.44 -17.95 13.22
CA GLY A 301 29.15 -17.86 11.94
C GLY A 301 30.62 -17.54 12.10
N THR A 302 31.28 -17.27 10.98
CA THR A 302 32.69 -16.93 10.91
C THR A 302 32.84 -15.50 10.45
N LEU A 303 33.58 -14.71 11.23
CA LEU A 303 34.00 -13.36 10.88
C LEU A 303 35.52 -13.34 10.74
N THR A 304 36.00 -12.63 9.76
CA THR A 304 37.43 -12.39 9.53
C THR A 304 37.64 -10.88 9.56
N GLY A 305 38.61 -10.44 10.35
CA GLY A 305 39.02 -9.04 10.51
C GLY A 305 40.43 -8.82 10.05
#